data_02d82fedfce64cff8bb9b2e80fba5e2a
#
_entry.id   02d82fedfce64cff8bb9b2e80fba5e2a
#
_cell.length_a   1.000
_cell.length_b   1.000
_cell.length_c   1.000
_cell.angle_alpha   90.00
_cell.angle_beta   90.00
_cell.angle_gamma   90.00
#
_symmetry.space_group_name_H-M   'P 1'
#
loop_
_entity.id
_entity.type
_entity.pdbx_description
1 polymer ?
#
loop_
_entity_poly.entity_id
_entity_poly.type
_entity_poly.pdbx_seq_one_letter_code
_entity_poly.pdbx_strand_id
1 'polypeptide(L)'
;MLKAYADHHVVFAIVQALRTRGMDVVTAVERGQQEADDPELLADALVNQRVMLTNDTDFLSLAAELARRGEVFAPVFFWPQQQRGIGEIMRKIIREATRHSYDEACSRVFFL
;
A
#
# COMPACT_ATOMS: atom_id res chain seq x y z
N MET A 1 -3.98 -1.21 -14.06
CA MET A 1 -3.04 -1.11 -12.92
C MET A 1 -3.78 -0.61 -11.69
N LEU A 2 -3.56 -1.26 -10.57
CA LEU A 2 -4.20 -0.87 -9.31
C LEU A 2 -3.72 0.52 -8.87
N LYS A 3 -4.59 1.25 -8.19
CA LYS A 3 -4.26 2.53 -7.57
C LYS A 3 -3.69 2.28 -6.17
N ALA A 4 -2.94 3.23 -5.64
CA ALA A 4 -2.24 3.03 -4.38
C ALA A 4 -2.44 4.17 -3.40
N TYR A 5 -2.25 3.85 -2.13
CA TYR A 5 -2.21 4.76 -1.00
C TYR A 5 -0.88 4.53 -0.29
N ALA A 6 -0.03 5.53 -0.24
CA ALA A 6 1.25 5.41 0.45
C ALA A 6 1.12 5.90 1.90
N ASP A 7 1.53 5.06 2.86
CA ASP A 7 1.48 5.45 4.26
C ASP A 7 2.57 6.48 4.60
N HIS A 8 2.57 6.94 5.85
CA HIS A 8 3.46 8.00 6.31
C HIS A 8 4.95 7.69 6.17
N HIS A 9 5.32 6.41 6.19
CA HIS A 9 6.72 5.99 6.23
C HIS A 9 7.31 5.75 4.85
N VAL A 10 6.49 5.80 3.79
CA VAL A 10 6.97 5.61 2.43
C VAL A 10 7.67 6.87 1.98
N VAL A 11 8.95 6.77 1.58
CA VAL A 11 9.69 7.94 1.13
C VAL A 11 9.07 8.50 -0.15
N PHE A 12 9.01 9.82 -0.24
CA PHE A 12 8.32 10.48 -1.35
C PHE A 12 8.96 10.18 -2.71
N ALA A 13 10.25 9.88 -2.74
CA ALA A 13 10.93 9.49 -3.98
C ALA A 13 10.30 8.24 -4.61
N ILE A 14 9.81 7.29 -3.80
CA ILE A 14 9.10 6.11 -4.32
C ILE A 14 7.77 6.54 -4.92
N VAL A 15 7.04 7.41 -4.23
CA VAL A 15 5.77 7.94 -4.73
C VAL A 15 5.96 8.62 -6.09
N GLN A 16 6.98 9.46 -6.20
CA GLN A 16 7.29 10.15 -7.46
C GLN A 16 7.65 9.16 -8.57
N ALA A 17 8.46 8.16 -8.25
CA ALA A 17 8.86 7.15 -9.24
C ALA A 17 7.65 6.39 -9.77
N LEU A 18 6.72 6.02 -8.89
CA LEU A 18 5.48 5.35 -9.28
C LEU A 18 4.61 6.25 -10.16
N ARG A 19 4.46 7.51 -9.79
CA ARG A 19 3.67 8.46 -10.56
C ARG A 19 4.26 8.68 -11.94
N THR A 20 5.57 8.71 -12.06
CA THR A 20 6.25 8.84 -13.35
C THR A 20 5.94 7.65 -14.26
N ARG A 21 5.68 6.48 -13.70
CA ARG A 21 5.28 5.28 -14.45
C ARG A 21 3.79 5.18 -14.65
N GLY A 22 3.02 6.21 -14.31
CA GLY A 22 1.59 6.27 -14.57
C GLY A 22 0.70 5.68 -13.47
N MET A 23 1.26 5.35 -12.31
CA MET A 23 0.46 4.84 -11.21
C MET A 23 -0.23 5.98 -10.46
N ASP A 24 -1.51 5.81 -10.19
CA ASP A 24 -2.29 6.76 -9.37
C ASP A 24 -1.98 6.47 -7.90
N VAL A 25 -1.17 7.31 -7.28
CA VAL A 25 -0.77 7.18 -5.87
C VAL A 25 -1.19 8.42 -5.13
N VAL A 26 -1.86 8.24 -3.99
CA VAL A 26 -2.12 9.34 -3.04
C VAL A 26 -1.32 9.08 -1.76
N THR A 27 -1.03 10.15 -1.03
CA THR A 27 -0.36 10.06 0.27
C THR A 27 -1.31 10.45 1.38
N ALA A 28 -0.98 10.09 2.62
CA ALA A 28 -1.79 10.44 3.78
C ALA A 28 -1.95 11.96 3.91
N VAL A 29 -0.88 12.71 3.65
CA VAL A 29 -0.92 14.18 3.72
C VAL A 29 -1.91 14.73 2.69
N GLU A 30 -1.86 14.24 1.46
CA GLU A 30 -2.76 14.70 0.39
C GLU A 30 -4.22 14.38 0.69
N ARG A 31 -4.46 13.31 1.46
CA ARG A 31 -5.81 12.93 1.87
C ARG A 31 -6.25 13.62 3.15
N GLY A 32 -5.41 14.50 3.73
CA GLY A 32 -5.72 15.15 5.00
C GLY A 32 -5.71 14.19 6.19
N GLN A 33 -4.96 13.10 6.10
CA GLN A 33 -4.96 12.02 7.09
C GLN A 33 -3.61 11.84 7.78
N GLN A 34 -2.80 12.90 7.86
CA GLN A 34 -1.48 12.81 8.46
C GLN A 34 -1.52 12.46 9.95
N GLU A 35 -2.67 12.66 10.61
CA GLU A 35 -2.86 12.31 12.01
C GLU A 35 -3.65 10.99 12.19
N ALA A 36 -4.04 10.35 11.10
CA ALA A 36 -4.83 9.12 11.18
C ALA A 36 -3.94 7.93 11.57
N ASP A 37 -4.54 6.97 12.30
CA ASP A 37 -3.84 5.75 12.65
C ASP A 37 -3.92 4.71 11.52
N ASP A 38 -3.18 3.62 11.68
CA ASP A 38 -3.09 2.59 10.63
C ASP A 38 -4.44 1.97 10.26
N PRO A 39 -5.32 1.63 11.21
CA PRO A 39 -6.65 1.12 10.85
C PRO A 39 -7.46 2.10 10.02
N GLU A 40 -7.40 3.39 10.34
CA GLU A 40 -8.11 4.42 9.58
C GLU A 40 -7.57 4.53 8.14
N LEU A 41 -6.23 4.49 8.00
CA LEU A 41 -5.60 4.54 6.68
C LEU A 41 -5.98 3.35 5.83
N LEU A 42 -5.94 2.15 6.43
CA LEU A 42 -6.27 0.92 5.69
C LEU A 42 -7.74 0.89 5.30
N ALA A 43 -8.63 1.38 6.17
CA ALA A 43 -10.06 1.49 5.85
C ALA A 43 -10.31 2.48 4.72
N ASP A 44 -9.63 3.63 4.71
CA ASP A 44 -9.77 4.61 3.63
C ASP A 44 -9.27 4.04 2.30
N ALA A 45 -8.18 3.28 2.35
CA ALA A 45 -7.68 2.62 1.14
C ALA A 45 -8.73 1.65 0.57
N LEU A 46 -9.39 0.89 1.43
CA LEU A 46 -10.44 -0.05 1.00
C LEU A 46 -11.61 0.69 0.35
N VAL A 47 -12.10 1.75 0.99
CA VAL A 47 -13.24 2.54 0.47
C VAL A 47 -12.92 3.11 -0.91
N ASN A 48 -11.68 3.52 -1.13
CA ASN A 48 -11.26 4.15 -2.38
C ASN A 48 -10.65 3.15 -3.37
N GLN A 49 -10.71 1.86 -3.06
CA GLN A 49 -10.19 0.78 -3.91
C GLN A 49 -8.71 1.00 -4.26
N ARG A 50 -7.91 1.29 -3.25
CA ARG A 50 -6.47 1.47 -3.39
C ARG A 50 -5.72 0.39 -2.62
N VAL A 51 -4.55 0.02 -3.09
CA VAL A 51 -3.66 -0.85 -2.33
C VAL A 51 -2.86 0.01 -1.35
N MET A 52 -2.59 -0.52 -0.16
CA MET A 52 -1.77 0.17 0.83
C MET A 52 -0.31 -0.17 0.56
N LEU A 53 0.51 0.86 0.33
CA LEU A 53 1.96 0.71 0.20
C LEU A 53 2.60 1.04 1.53
N THR A 54 3.41 0.13 2.07
CA THR A 54 4.01 0.34 3.38
C THR A 54 5.31 -0.43 3.54
N ASN A 55 6.18 0.11 4.38
CA ASN A 55 7.36 -0.61 4.89
C ASN A 55 7.28 -0.76 6.42
N ASP A 56 6.13 -0.53 7.02
CA ASP A 56 5.90 -0.63 8.46
C ASP A 56 5.25 -1.97 8.80
N THR A 57 5.92 -2.73 9.68
CA THR A 57 5.42 -4.05 10.09
C THR A 57 4.10 -3.97 10.86
N ASP A 58 3.71 -2.81 11.37
CA ASP A 58 2.42 -2.65 12.05
C ASP A 58 1.25 -2.97 11.13
N PHE A 59 1.39 -2.71 9.82
CA PHE A 59 0.36 -3.09 8.85
C PHE A 59 0.25 -4.60 8.68
N LEU A 60 1.36 -5.33 8.87
CA LEU A 60 1.32 -6.79 8.83
C LEU A 60 0.51 -7.35 10.00
N SER A 61 0.73 -6.80 11.19
CA SER A 61 -0.02 -7.19 12.39
C SER A 61 -1.50 -6.85 12.24
N LEU A 62 -1.81 -5.67 11.72
CA LEU A 62 -3.18 -5.24 11.48
C LEU A 62 -3.88 -6.16 10.48
N ALA A 63 -3.22 -6.47 9.35
CA ALA A 63 -3.79 -7.35 8.33
C ALA A 63 -4.07 -8.75 8.91
N ALA A 64 -3.14 -9.29 9.70
CA ALA A 64 -3.31 -10.59 10.34
C ALA A 64 -4.52 -10.58 11.28
N GLU A 65 -4.70 -9.50 12.05
CA GLU A 65 -5.85 -9.36 12.96
C GLU A 65 -7.17 -9.30 12.20
N LEU A 66 -7.22 -8.51 11.13
CA LEU A 66 -8.43 -8.40 10.32
C LEU A 66 -8.77 -9.73 9.64
N ALA A 67 -7.75 -10.44 9.12
CA ALA A 67 -7.95 -11.75 8.52
C ALA A 67 -8.50 -12.74 9.55
N ARG A 68 -7.99 -12.71 10.77
CA ARG A 68 -8.45 -13.59 11.84
C ARG A 68 -9.91 -13.33 12.20
N ARG A 69 -10.38 -12.10 12.07
CA ARG A 69 -11.76 -11.72 12.32
C ARG A 69 -12.66 -11.97 11.11
N GLY A 70 -12.12 -12.39 9.98
CA GLY A 70 -12.89 -12.54 8.75
C GLY A 70 -13.30 -11.22 8.12
N GLU A 71 -12.61 -10.13 8.43
CA GLU A 71 -12.92 -8.81 7.87
C GLU A 71 -12.11 -8.56 6.60
N VAL A 72 -12.76 -7.98 5.61
CA VAL A 72 -12.11 -7.60 4.35
C VAL A 72 -11.23 -6.38 4.60
N PHE A 73 -10.05 -6.37 4.01
CA PHE A 73 -9.16 -5.21 4.06
C PHE A 73 -8.51 -4.96 2.71
N ALA A 74 -8.05 -3.73 2.50
CA ALA A 74 -7.37 -3.35 1.28
C ALA A 74 -6.10 -4.18 1.10
N PRO A 75 -5.70 -4.49 -0.14
CA PRO A 75 -4.44 -5.18 -0.37
C PRO A 75 -3.28 -4.42 0.27
N VAL A 76 -2.36 -5.13 0.89
CA VAL A 76 -1.17 -4.53 1.49
C VAL A 76 0.05 -4.97 0.69
N PHE A 77 0.77 -4.00 0.14
CA PHE A 77 2.06 -4.24 -0.52
C PHE A 77 3.13 -3.81 0.47
N PHE A 78 3.85 -4.78 1.00
CA PHE A 78 4.85 -4.56 2.03
C PHE A 78 6.24 -4.86 1.52
N TRP A 79 7.20 -3.99 1.86
CA TRP A 79 8.64 -4.29 1.67
C TRP A 79 9.39 -3.85 2.92
N PRO A 80 10.44 -4.60 3.31
CA PRO A 80 11.22 -4.23 4.50
C PRO A 80 11.98 -2.93 4.24
N GLN A 81 12.20 -2.18 5.32
CA GLN A 81 12.85 -0.86 5.27
C GLN A 81 14.36 -0.99 5.12
N GLN A 82 14.83 -1.95 4.39
CA GLN A 82 16.24 -2.09 4.12
C GLN A 82 16.54 -1.67 2.71
N GLN A 83 17.73 -1.56 2.46
CA GLN A 83 18.58 -1.04 1.43
C GLN A 83 18.29 -1.52 0.02
N ARG A 84 17.05 -1.65 -0.37
CA ARG A 84 16.70 -1.84 -1.78
C ARG A 84 16.65 -0.50 -2.46
N GLY A 85 17.11 -0.45 -3.69
CA GLY A 85 17.04 0.77 -4.48
C GLY A 85 15.60 1.14 -4.79
N ILE A 86 15.34 2.43 -4.91
CA ILE A 86 14.00 2.96 -5.23
C ILE A 86 13.48 2.34 -6.53
N GLY A 87 14.34 2.21 -7.53
CA GLY A 87 13.96 1.61 -8.82
C GLY A 87 13.53 0.16 -8.69
N GLU A 88 14.18 -0.62 -7.84
CA GLU A 88 13.83 -2.01 -7.63
C GLU A 88 12.45 -2.13 -6.97
N ILE A 89 12.21 -1.37 -5.91
CA ILE A 89 10.91 -1.37 -5.22
C ILE A 89 9.81 -0.90 -6.15
N MET A 90 10.05 0.20 -6.89
CA MET A 90 9.09 0.72 -7.85
C MET A 90 8.70 -0.33 -8.88
N ARG A 91 9.67 -1.05 -9.44
CA ARG A 91 9.37 -2.09 -10.44
C ARG A 91 8.55 -3.23 -9.86
N LYS A 92 8.84 -3.62 -8.62
CA LYS A 92 8.08 -4.69 -7.96
C LYS A 92 6.64 -4.27 -7.68
N ILE A 93 6.45 -3.04 -7.21
CA ILE A 93 5.11 -2.50 -6.97
C ILE A 93 4.30 -2.47 -8.26
N ILE A 94 4.87 -1.92 -9.33
CA ILE A 94 4.20 -1.81 -10.64
C ILE A 94 3.83 -3.20 -11.15
N ARG A 95 4.74 -4.17 -11.03
CA ARG A 95 4.48 -5.52 -11.50
C ARG A 95 3.30 -6.15 -10.78
N GLU A 96 3.26 -6.08 -9.46
CA GLU A 96 2.15 -6.65 -8.70
C GLU A 96 0.85 -5.90 -8.95
N ALA A 97 0.91 -4.58 -9.04
CA ALA A 97 -0.27 -3.76 -9.31
C ALA A 97 -0.86 -4.01 -10.71
N THR A 98 -0.06 -4.48 -11.64
CA THR A 98 -0.50 -4.78 -13.01
C THR A 98 -1.06 -6.19 -13.13
N ARG A 99 -0.59 -7.11 -12.28
CA ARG A 99 -0.93 -8.56 -12.39
C ARG A 99 -2.27 -8.92 -11.77
N HIS A 100 -2.83 -8.10 -10.90
CA HIS A 100 -4.00 -8.44 -10.11
C HIS A 100 -5.14 -7.46 -10.33
N SER A 101 -6.37 -7.96 -10.27
CA SER A 101 -7.52 -7.08 -10.08
C SER A 101 -7.62 -6.72 -8.60
N TYR A 102 -8.38 -5.68 -8.29
CA TYR A 102 -8.54 -5.26 -6.89
C TYR A 102 -9.23 -6.36 -6.08
N ASP A 103 -10.27 -6.99 -6.64
CA ASP A 103 -11.00 -8.03 -5.94
C ASP A 103 -10.12 -9.23 -5.62
N GLU A 104 -9.26 -9.63 -6.54
CA GLU A 104 -8.31 -10.73 -6.29
C GLU A 104 -7.30 -10.38 -5.21
N ALA A 105 -6.88 -9.12 -5.16
CA ALA A 105 -5.82 -8.68 -4.25
C ALA A 105 -6.34 -8.38 -2.85
N CYS A 106 -7.62 -8.04 -2.69
CA CYS A 106 -8.20 -7.70 -1.39
C CYS A 106 -7.95 -8.78 -0.35
N SER A 107 -7.74 -8.36 0.89
CA SER A 107 -7.51 -9.23 2.04
C SER A 107 -6.24 -10.07 1.91
N ARG A 108 -5.27 -9.56 1.15
CA ARG A 108 -3.97 -10.23 0.96
C ARG A 108 -2.83 -9.28 1.26
N VAL A 109 -1.74 -9.85 1.75
CA VAL A 109 -0.48 -9.14 1.92
C VAL A 109 0.50 -9.68 0.89
N PHE A 110 1.13 -8.76 0.16
CA PHE A 110 2.13 -9.08 -0.86
C PHE A 110 3.48 -8.63 -0.35
N PHE A 111 4.40 -9.58 -0.19
CA PHE A 111 5.77 -9.29 0.27
C PHE A 111 6.66 -9.07 -0.96
N LEU A 112 7.18 -7.86 -1.08
CA LEU A 112 7.96 -7.46 -2.26
C LEU A 112 9.48 -7.55 -2.05
#